data_bc925cb9a49b3501d97762b82216e182
#
_entry.id   bc925cb9a49b3501d97762b82216e182
#
_cell.length_a   1.000
_cell.length_b   1.000
_cell.length_c   1.000
_cell.angle_alpha   90.00
_cell.angle_beta   90.00
_cell.angle_gamma   90.00
#
_symmetry.space_group_name_H-M   'P 1'
#
loop_
_entity.id
_entity.type
_entity.pdbx_description
1 polymer ?
#
loop_
_entity_poly.entity_id
_entity_poly.type
_entity_poly.pdbx_seq_one_letter_code
_entity_poly.pdbx_strand_id
1 'polypeptide(L)'
;EAIKAAAERHNEPGVFTTFAAYEYSPAMVDRGKHHRNVIFRSDVTPDYAVSAYDADSEIDLWKQLEVTCGEGCEFLTIPHNPNKSWGLAFASETIDGIPYTRDDWRLREKFEPLVEMFQIKGNSECVLGFGATDEECGFEQFLPLCEEGQVTLCIHPTSMARDGLKKGLALKESLGFNPLKFGLMASTDTHNSNPGDAEEWDYRGANSYLGSPANNRLQDGLRQPKVTNPGGLAAVWAPENTRDALFDAMSRREVYATSGTRLSLRLFGGADLPSDLTDTGDLGR
;
A
#
# COMPACT_ATOMS: atom_id res chain seq x y z
N GLU A 1 7.29 17.69 -13.57
CA GLU A 1 8.54 18.46 -13.28
C GLU A 1 8.56 19.07 -11.87
N ALA A 2 7.52 19.79 -11.42
CA ALA A 2 7.53 20.46 -10.10
C ALA A 2 7.69 19.49 -8.91
N ILE A 3 7.02 18.35 -8.94
CA ILE A 3 7.11 17.30 -7.90
C ILE A 3 8.52 16.70 -7.88
N LYS A 4 9.06 16.35 -9.04
CA LYS A 4 10.42 15.84 -9.18
C LYS A 4 11.45 16.85 -8.65
N ALA A 5 11.37 18.12 -9.09
CA ALA A 5 12.24 19.17 -8.61
C ALA A 5 12.14 19.41 -7.09
N ALA A 6 10.96 19.24 -6.50
CA ALA A 6 10.78 19.31 -5.04
C ALA A 6 11.45 18.11 -4.34
N ALA A 7 11.26 16.90 -4.88
CA ALA A 7 11.92 15.71 -4.36
C ALA A 7 13.45 15.86 -4.37
N GLU A 8 14.02 16.39 -5.48
CA GLU A 8 15.47 16.62 -5.57
C GLU A 8 15.97 17.66 -4.56
N ARG A 9 15.27 18.79 -4.43
CA ARG A 9 15.68 19.87 -3.50
C ARG A 9 15.70 19.42 -2.04
N HIS A 10 14.86 18.48 -1.66
CA HIS A 10 14.70 18.05 -0.27
C HIS A 10 15.31 16.69 0.03
N ASN A 11 15.97 16.08 -0.95
CA ASN A 11 16.69 14.84 -0.73
C ASN A 11 18.05 15.13 -0.09
N GLU A 12 18.20 14.74 1.17
CA GLU A 12 19.44 14.87 1.95
C GLU A 12 19.85 13.49 2.45
N PRO A 13 20.67 12.74 1.68
CA PRO A 13 21.06 11.38 2.03
C PRO A 13 21.63 11.27 3.45
N GLY A 14 21.17 10.28 4.20
CA GLY A 14 21.50 10.07 5.61
C GLY A 14 20.64 10.86 6.59
N VAL A 15 19.91 11.86 6.16
CA VAL A 15 19.07 12.73 7.00
C VAL A 15 17.59 12.62 6.64
N PHE A 16 17.25 12.98 5.40
CA PHE A 16 15.87 12.98 4.90
C PHE A 16 15.84 12.51 3.45
N THR A 17 15.26 11.35 3.22
CA THR A 17 15.14 10.76 1.88
C THR A 17 13.77 11.06 1.28
N THR A 18 13.76 11.53 0.05
CA THR A 18 12.55 11.78 -0.75
C THR A 18 12.59 10.98 -2.05
N PHE A 19 11.43 10.60 -2.56
CA PHE A 19 11.27 9.95 -3.85
C PHE A 19 10.41 10.78 -4.79
N ALA A 20 10.72 10.75 -6.08
CA ALA A 20 9.76 11.15 -7.10
C ALA A 20 8.66 10.10 -7.16
N ALA A 21 7.41 10.52 -6.99
CA ALA A 21 6.28 9.61 -6.94
C ALA A 21 4.99 10.31 -7.39
N TYR A 22 3.99 9.49 -7.77
CA TYR A 22 2.63 9.97 -8.02
C TYR A 22 1.61 8.87 -7.72
N GLU A 23 0.34 9.24 -7.68
CA GLU A 23 -0.76 8.31 -7.50
C GLU A 23 -1.46 8.02 -8.84
N TYR A 24 -1.54 6.75 -9.21
CA TYR A 24 -2.42 6.26 -10.26
C TYR A 24 -3.80 5.94 -9.64
N SER A 25 -4.85 6.62 -10.13
CA SER A 25 -6.18 6.61 -9.51
C SER A 25 -7.28 6.36 -10.54
N PRO A 26 -7.50 5.11 -10.98
CA PRO A 26 -8.58 4.78 -11.91
C PRO A 26 -9.95 5.03 -11.26
N ALA A 27 -10.90 5.47 -12.06
CA ALA A 27 -12.26 5.72 -11.60
C ALA A 27 -12.99 4.40 -11.32
N MET A 28 -13.66 4.33 -10.18
CA MET A 28 -14.51 3.20 -9.80
C MET A 28 -15.91 3.67 -9.40
N VAL A 29 -16.90 2.81 -9.59
CA VAL A 29 -18.28 3.03 -9.12
C VAL A 29 -18.29 3.24 -7.60
N ASP A 30 -19.24 4.03 -7.11
CA ASP A 30 -19.48 4.28 -5.68
C ASP A 30 -18.22 4.70 -4.89
N ARG A 31 -17.31 5.42 -5.55
CA ARG A 31 -16.04 5.88 -4.96
C ARG A 31 -15.15 4.74 -4.44
N GLY A 32 -15.20 3.59 -5.08
CA GLY A 32 -14.24 2.52 -4.87
C GLY A 32 -12.80 3.00 -5.12
N LYS A 33 -11.83 2.25 -4.60
CA LYS A 33 -10.41 2.60 -4.70
C LYS A 33 -9.61 1.42 -5.22
N HIS A 34 -9.00 1.61 -6.37
CA HIS A 34 -8.04 0.66 -6.95
C HIS A 34 -6.74 1.40 -7.27
N HIS A 35 -6.40 2.30 -6.36
CA HIS A 35 -5.29 3.24 -6.50
C HIS A 35 -3.94 2.56 -6.23
N ARG A 36 -2.89 3.12 -6.84
CA ARG A 36 -1.49 2.73 -6.62
C ARG A 36 -0.59 3.94 -6.54
N ASN A 37 0.29 3.95 -5.55
CA ASN A 37 1.42 4.86 -5.60
C ASN A 37 2.46 4.29 -6.57
N VAL A 38 2.95 5.11 -7.48
CA VAL A 38 4.09 4.80 -8.34
C VAL A 38 5.28 5.55 -7.81
N ILE A 39 6.31 4.81 -7.39
CA ILE A 39 7.51 5.36 -6.74
C ILE A 39 8.72 5.04 -7.62
N PHE A 40 9.50 6.04 -7.97
CA PHE A 40 10.72 5.89 -8.76
C PHE A 40 11.95 5.84 -7.87
N ARG A 41 12.92 4.99 -8.20
CA ARG A 41 14.19 4.83 -7.46
C ARG A 41 14.98 6.14 -7.39
N SER A 42 15.04 6.87 -8.50
CA SER A 42 15.89 8.04 -8.66
C SER A 42 15.15 9.21 -9.32
N ASP A 43 15.89 10.18 -9.79
CA ASP A 43 15.39 11.28 -10.60
C ASP A 43 15.19 10.90 -12.08
N VAL A 44 15.58 9.71 -12.49
CA VAL A 44 15.28 9.17 -13.82
C VAL A 44 13.84 8.66 -13.81
N THR A 45 12.96 9.38 -14.47
CA THR A 45 11.52 9.12 -14.54
C THR A 45 11.01 9.32 -15.96
N PRO A 46 9.86 8.77 -16.33
CA PRO A 46 9.19 9.16 -17.56
C PRO A 46 8.97 10.67 -17.65
N ASP A 47 8.87 11.21 -18.85
CA ASP A 47 8.60 12.64 -19.08
C ASP A 47 7.24 13.09 -18.54
N TYR A 48 6.28 12.17 -18.44
CA TYR A 48 4.95 12.39 -17.87
C TYR A 48 4.50 11.21 -17.03
N ALA A 49 3.61 11.46 -16.10
CA ALA A 49 2.98 10.41 -15.30
C ALA A 49 1.98 9.62 -16.15
N VAL A 50 2.09 8.30 -16.16
CA VAL A 50 1.08 7.43 -16.76
C VAL A 50 -0.14 7.44 -15.83
N SER A 51 -1.19 8.11 -16.26
CA SER A 51 -2.42 8.33 -15.49
C SER A 51 -3.54 7.37 -15.88
N ALA A 52 -4.68 7.45 -15.21
CA ALA A 52 -5.88 6.71 -15.57
C ALA A 52 -6.53 7.20 -16.89
N TYR A 53 -6.00 8.23 -17.53
CA TYR A 53 -6.36 8.62 -18.91
C TYR A 53 -5.50 7.92 -19.96
N ASP A 54 -4.36 7.37 -19.55
CA ASP A 54 -3.39 6.72 -20.40
C ASP A 54 -3.46 5.19 -20.29
N ALA A 55 -3.86 4.69 -19.14
CA ALA A 55 -3.92 3.27 -18.79
C ALA A 55 -5.25 2.97 -18.12
N ASP A 56 -6.04 2.07 -18.70
CA ASP A 56 -7.37 1.71 -18.20
C ASP A 56 -7.30 0.76 -17.00
N SER A 57 -6.24 -0.02 -16.93
CA SER A 57 -6.01 -1.01 -15.86
C SER A 57 -4.60 -0.92 -15.27
N GLU A 58 -4.39 -1.58 -14.14
CA GLU A 58 -3.07 -1.75 -13.53
C GLU A 58 -2.09 -2.50 -14.45
N ILE A 59 -2.59 -3.40 -15.27
CA ILE A 59 -1.77 -4.11 -16.26
C ILE A 59 -1.27 -3.14 -17.34
N ASP A 60 -2.14 -2.28 -17.83
CA ASP A 60 -1.78 -1.26 -18.81
C ASP A 60 -0.83 -0.22 -18.21
N LEU A 61 -1.04 0.16 -16.95
CA LEU A 61 -0.11 1.01 -16.20
C LEU A 61 1.30 0.42 -16.20
N TRP A 62 1.46 -0.84 -15.81
CA TRP A 62 2.79 -1.47 -15.75
C TRP A 62 3.42 -1.61 -17.12
N LYS A 63 2.66 -2.03 -18.14
CA LYS A 63 3.14 -2.13 -19.53
C LYS A 63 3.59 -0.78 -20.08
N GLN A 64 2.82 0.29 -19.84
CA GLN A 64 3.20 1.62 -20.30
C GLN A 64 4.40 2.17 -19.54
N LEU A 65 4.48 1.93 -18.23
CA LEU A 65 5.66 2.31 -17.44
C LEU A 65 6.91 1.56 -17.89
N GLU A 66 6.85 0.28 -18.25
CA GLU A 66 8.00 -0.43 -18.82
C GLU A 66 8.51 0.20 -20.12
N VAL A 67 7.62 0.74 -20.94
CA VAL A 67 7.99 1.40 -22.21
C VAL A 67 8.50 2.81 -21.98
N THR A 68 7.85 3.58 -21.10
CA THR A 68 8.16 5.00 -20.88
C THR A 68 9.30 5.23 -19.90
N CYS A 69 9.53 4.26 -19.00
CA CYS A 69 10.63 4.23 -18.05
C CYS A 69 11.86 3.66 -18.75
N GLY A 70 12.59 4.51 -19.46
CA GLY A 70 13.74 4.13 -20.28
C GLY A 70 14.94 3.61 -19.46
N GLU A 71 16.11 3.58 -20.08
CA GLU A 71 17.32 3.08 -19.44
C GLU A 71 17.66 3.86 -18.16
N GLY A 72 17.95 3.14 -17.08
CA GLY A 72 18.26 3.71 -15.76
C GLY A 72 17.04 4.14 -14.94
N CYS A 73 15.84 4.02 -15.48
CA CYS A 73 14.61 4.26 -14.75
C CYS A 73 14.12 2.96 -14.10
N GLU A 74 13.92 3.00 -12.79
CA GLU A 74 13.33 1.90 -12.02
C GLU A 74 12.15 2.41 -11.21
N PHE A 75 11.10 1.60 -11.08
CA PHE A 75 9.91 1.94 -10.30
C PHE A 75 9.33 0.72 -9.59
N LEU A 76 8.56 0.98 -8.55
CA LEU A 76 7.65 0.02 -7.93
C LEU A 76 6.28 0.67 -7.73
N THR A 77 5.26 -0.17 -7.55
CA THR A 77 3.90 0.29 -7.25
C THR A 77 3.42 -0.29 -5.93
N ILE A 78 2.61 0.51 -5.21
CA ILE A 78 2.02 0.10 -3.93
C ILE A 78 0.52 0.34 -4.00
N PRO A 79 -0.32 -0.71 -4.09
CA PRO A 79 -1.76 -0.57 -3.98
C PRO A 79 -2.11 -0.12 -2.55
N HIS A 80 -3.01 0.84 -2.45
CA HIS A 80 -3.48 1.35 -1.18
C HIS A 80 -5.01 1.37 -1.12
N ASN A 81 -5.57 1.41 0.09
CA ASN A 81 -7.00 1.22 0.34
C ASN A 81 -7.59 -0.10 -0.23
N PRO A 82 -6.96 -1.25 -0.07
CA PRO A 82 -7.53 -2.50 -0.58
C PRO A 82 -8.95 -2.76 -0.03
N ASN A 83 -9.24 -2.37 1.22
CA ASN A 83 -10.56 -2.48 1.86
C ASN A 83 -11.68 -1.74 1.11
N LYS A 84 -11.34 -0.84 0.20
CA LYS A 84 -12.29 -0.08 -0.64
C LYS A 84 -12.24 -0.46 -2.11
N SER A 85 -11.58 -1.54 -2.46
CA SER A 85 -11.38 -1.96 -3.85
C SER A 85 -12.55 -2.75 -4.43
N TRP A 86 -13.60 -2.98 -3.67
CA TRP A 86 -14.73 -3.83 -4.06
C TRP A 86 -14.29 -5.22 -4.53
N GLY A 87 -13.27 -5.77 -3.89
CA GLY A 87 -12.71 -7.08 -4.18
C GLY A 87 -11.57 -7.11 -5.20
N LEU A 88 -11.32 -6.03 -5.93
CA LEU A 88 -10.34 -5.99 -7.02
C LEU A 88 -8.88 -6.04 -6.55
N ALA A 89 -8.59 -5.59 -5.31
CA ALA A 89 -7.20 -5.53 -4.85
C ALA A 89 -6.43 -6.85 -5.02
N PHE A 90 -7.11 -7.97 -4.75
CA PHE A 90 -6.52 -9.31 -4.88
C PHE A 90 -7.36 -10.22 -5.81
N ALA A 91 -8.15 -9.65 -6.72
CA ALA A 91 -8.85 -10.39 -7.76
C ALA A 91 -7.89 -11.10 -8.74
N SER A 92 -8.42 -11.94 -9.62
CA SER A 92 -7.69 -12.53 -10.74
C SER A 92 -8.07 -11.89 -12.06
N GLU A 93 -8.48 -10.66 -12.02
CA GLU A 93 -8.96 -9.88 -13.14
C GLU A 93 -8.66 -8.39 -12.94
N THR A 94 -8.61 -7.65 -14.02
CA THR A 94 -8.44 -6.20 -14.02
C THR A 94 -9.72 -5.49 -13.58
N ILE A 95 -9.64 -4.17 -13.42
CA ILE A 95 -10.81 -3.32 -13.14
C ILE A 95 -11.93 -3.47 -14.20
N ASP A 96 -11.59 -3.84 -15.43
CA ASP A 96 -12.53 -4.07 -16.53
C ASP A 96 -13.04 -5.51 -16.60
N GLY A 97 -12.71 -6.34 -15.62
CA GLY A 97 -13.13 -7.75 -15.55
C GLY A 97 -12.36 -8.66 -16.52
N ILE A 98 -11.21 -8.25 -17.02
CA ILE A 98 -10.37 -9.07 -17.90
C ILE A 98 -9.52 -9.99 -17.04
N PRO A 99 -9.64 -11.33 -17.19
CA PRO A 99 -8.86 -12.28 -16.40
C PRO A 99 -7.35 -12.12 -16.62
N TYR A 100 -6.57 -12.17 -15.54
CA TYR A 100 -5.12 -12.12 -15.60
C TYR A 100 -4.55 -13.35 -16.30
N THR A 101 -3.69 -13.10 -17.27
CA THR A 101 -2.83 -14.11 -17.87
C THR A 101 -1.65 -14.43 -16.94
N ARG A 102 -0.88 -15.47 -17.28
CA ARG A 102 0.36 -15.79 -16.58
C ARG A 102 1.37 -14.61 -16.64
N ASP A 103 1.43 -13.90 -17.76
CA ASP A 103 2.35 -12.78 -17.95
C ASP A 103 1.91 -11.55 -17.13
N ASP A 104 0.60 -11.31 -17.00
CA ASP A 104 0.07 -10.25 -16.15
C ASP A 104 0.41 -10.51 -14.67
N TRP A 105 0.34 -11.77 -14.22
CA TRP A 105 0.81 -12.14 -12.88
C TRP A 105 2.31 -11.92 -12.69
N ARG A 106 3.13 -12.09 -13.75
CA ARG A 106 4.58 -11.76 -13.70
C ARG A 106 4.83 -10.27 -13.59
N LEU A 107 4.06 -9.44 -14.29
CA LEU A 107 4.12 -7.98 -14.12
C LEU A 107 3.79 -7.58 -12.68
N ARG A 108 2.75 -8.16 -12.11
CA ARG A 108 2.38 -7.90 -10.71
C ARG A 108 3.49 -8.30 -9.74
N GLU A 109 4.06 -9.51 -9.87
CA GLU A 109 5.18 -9.96 -9.04
C GLU A 109 6.36 -9.00 -9.10
N LYS A 110 6.64 -8.46 -10.29
CA LYS A 110 7.76 -7.57 -10.57
C LYS A 110 7.57 -6.18 -9.99
N PHE A 111 6.40 -5.59 -10.20
CA PHE A 111 6.17 -4.17 -9.94
C PHE A 111 5.40 -3.86 -8.67
N GLU A 112 4.74 -4.84 -8.06
CA GLU A 112 3.92 -4.66 -6.86
C GLU A 112 4.45 -5.51 -5.68
N PRO A 113 5.68 -5.22 -5.19
CA PRO A 113 6.28 -5.98 -4.10
C PRO A 113 5.67 -5.69 -2.73
N LEU A 114 4.89 -4.63 -2.61
CA LEU A 114 4.34 -4.11 -1.35
C LEU A 114 2.83 -3.90 -1.46
N VAL A 115 2.16 -3.83 -0.32
CA VAL A 115 0.76 -3.43 -0.19
C VAL A 115 0.57 -2.59 1.06
N GLU A 116 -0.26 -1.56 0.99
CA GLU A 116 -0.68 -0.82 2.16
C GLU A 116 -1.81 -1.58 2.87
N MET A 117 -1.63 -1.82 4.17
CA MET A 117 -2.62 -2.51 5.00
C MET A 117 -3.36 -1.61 5.98
N PHE A 118 -2.90 -0.37 6.20
CA PHE A 118 -3.51 0.55 7.15
C PHE A 118 -3.26 2.02 6.78
N GLN A 119 -4.29 2.84 6.89
CA GLN A 119 -4.23 4.29 6.68
C GLN A 119 -5.47 4.98 7.31
N ILE A 120 -5.65 6.29 7.11
CA ILE A 120 -6.80 7.05 7.67
C ILE A 120 -8.19 6.47 7.35
N LYS A 121 -8.31 5.62 6.34
CA LYS A 121 -9.56 4.90 5.99
C LYS A 121 -9.55 3.47 6.51
N GLY A 122 -8.79 3.21 7.56
CA GLY A 122 -8.82 2.00 8.37
C GLY A 122 -8.00 0.84 7.84
N ASN A 123 -8.35 -0.30 8.37
CA ASN A 123 -7.68 -1.58 8.24
C ASN A 123 -7.99 -2.26 6.88
N SER A 124 -6.96 -2.74 6.23
CA SER A 124 -7.02 -3.60 5.04
C SER A 124 -6.31 -4.95 5.26
N GLU A 125 -5.96 -5.29 6.50
CA GLU A 125 -5.29 -6.55 6.83
C GLU A 125 -6.23 -7.73 6.78
N CYS A 126 -7.31 -7.67 7.57
CA CYS A 126 -8.30 -8.74 7.73
C CYS A 126 -9.65 -8.16 8.16
N VAL A 127 -10.67 -9.00 8.13
CA VAL A 127 -12.00 -8.66 8.62
C VAL A 127 -12.59 -9.84 9.37
N LEU A 128 -13.20 -9.58 10.53
CA LEU A 128 -13.81 -10.59 11.38
C LEU A 128 -15.01 -11.26 10.66
N GLY A 129 -15.09 -12.56 10.78
CA GLY A 129 -16.19 -13.35 10.19
C GLY A 129 -15.96 -13.75 8.73
N PHE A 130 -14.84 -13.36 8.14
CA PHE A 130 -14.49 -13.72 6.76
C PHE A 130 -13.10 -14.37 6.68
N GLY A 131 -13.05 -15.69 6.93
CA GLY A 131 -11.78 -16.43 6.87
C GLY A 131 -10.76 -16.05 7.95
N ALA A 132 -11.17 -15.24 8.93
CA ALA A 132 -10.39 -14.84 10.11
C ALA A 132 -11.24 -15.01 11.37
N THR A 133 -10.64 -15.57 12.40
CA THR A 133 -11.21 -15.71 13.75
C THR A 133 -10.50 -14.83 14.78
N ASP A 134 -9.60 -13.99 14.29
CA ASP A 134 -8.83 -13.02 15.07
C ASP A 134 -9.75 -11.82 15.40
N GLU A 135 -10.04 -11.59 16.66
CA GLU A 135 -10.91 -10.52 17.14
C GLU A 135 -10.38 -9.12 16.80
N GLU A 136 -9.05 -8.98 16.68
CA GLU A 136 -8.42 -7.71 16.29
C GLU A 136 -8.68 -7.33 14.82
N CYS A 137 -9.18 -8.27 14.00
CA CYS A 137 -9.63 -7.96 12.64
C CYS A 137 -10.79 -6.96 12.57
N GLY A 138 -11.45 -6.66 13.68
CA GLY A 138 -12.44 -5.60 13.80
C GLY A 138 -11.84 -4.22 14.06
N PHE A 139 -10.53 -4.12 14.37
CA PHE A 139 -9.88 -2.85 14.66
C PHE A 139 -9.90 -1.92 13.44
N GLU A 140 -10.37 -0.69 13.65
CA GLU A 140 -10.45 0.34 12.60
C GLU A 140 -11.10 -0.13 11.29
N GLN A 141 -12.11 -0.97 11.39
CA GLN A 141 -12.89 -1.40 10.23
C GLN A 141 -13.72 -0.23 9.70
N PHE A 142 -13.37 0.25 8.50
CA PHE A 142 -13.95 1.46 7.91
C PHE A 142 -15.34 1.23 7.27
N LEU A 143 -15.59 0.04 6.74
CA LEU A 143 -16.84 -0.34 6.07
C LEU A 143 -17.37 -1.65 6.65
N PRO A 144 -18.67 -1.92 6.56
CA PRO A 144 -19.22 -3.23 6.90
C PRO A 144 -18.78 -4.30 5.90
N LEU A 145 -18.96 -5.57 6.29
CA LEU A 145 -18.89 -6.69 5.35
C LEU A 145 -20.01 -6.58 4.31
N CYS A 146 -19.74 -7.07 3.10
CA CYS A 146 -20.77 -7.17 2.08
C CYS A 146 -21.87 -8.16 2.50
N GLU A 147 -23.11 -7.74 2.36
CA GLU A 147 -24.28 -8.62 2.41
C GLU A 147 -24.40 -9.42 1.12
N GLU A 148 -25.26 -10.45 1.13
CA GLU A 148 -25.52 -11.26 -0.06
C GLU A 148 -26.00 -10.41 -1.24
N GLY A 149 -25.29 -10.46 -2.36
CA GLY A 149 -25.57 -9.68 -3.56
C GLY A 149 -25.06 -8.24 -3.54
N GLN A 150 -24.50 -7.76 -2.44
CA GLN A 150 -23.88 -6.44 -2.37
C GLN A 150 -22.47 -6.47 -2.98
N VAL A 151 -22.19 -5.56 -3.89
CA VAL A 151 -20.91 -5.52 -4.64
C VAL A 151 -20.09 -4.24 -4.40
N THR A 152 -20.66 -3.22 -3.76
CA THR A 152 -20.00 -1.94 -3.48
C THR A 152 -20.33 -1.42 -2.08
N LEU A 153 -19.57 -0.45 -1.60
CA LEU A 153 -19.73 0.20 -0.28
C LEU A 153 -19.60 -0.77 0.90
N CYS A 154 -18.89 -1.88 0.71
CA CYS A 154 -18.67 -2.92 1.69
C CYS A 154 -17.32 -3.60 1.48
N ILE A 155 -16.86 -4.35 2.46
CA ILE A 155 -15.60 -5.10 2.39
C ILE A 155 -15.84 -6.47 1.77
N HIS A 156 -15.19 -6.72 0.65
CA HIS A 156 -15.09 -8.05 0.05
C HIS A 156 -13.89 -8.81 0.63
N PRO A 157 -13.94 -10.14 0.69
CA PRO A 157 -12.81 -10.97 1.13
C PRO A 157 -11.54 -10.70 0.35
N THR A 158 -11.67 -10.67 -0.98
CA THR A 158 -10.57 -10.41 -1.91
C THR A 158 -10.03 -8.98 -1.84
N SER A 159 -10.55 -8.16 -0.93
CA SER A 159 -10.02 -6.84 -0.58
C SER A 159 -8.98 -6.86 0.53
N MET A 160 -8.83 -7.98 1.27
CA MET A 160 -8.02 -8.00 2.49
C MET A 160 -6.67 -8.68 2.28
N ALA A 161 -5.62 -8.10 2.87
CA ALA A 161 -4.24 -8.54 2.65
C ALA A 161 -4.01 -10.01 3.06
N ARG A 162 -4.59 -10.47 4.17
CA ARG A 162 -4.47 -11.89 4.59
C ARG A 162 -5.07 -12.85 3.55
N ASP A 163 -6.16 -12.46 2.89
CA ASP A 163 -6.75 -13.27 1.83
C ASP A 163 -5.93 -13.20 0.53
N GLY A 164 -5.32 -12.04 0.25
CA GLY A 164 -4.32 -11.90 -0.81
C GLY A 164 -3.13 -12.85 -0.64
N LEU A 165 -2.58 -12.94 0.58
CA LEU A 165 -1.48 -13.86 0.90
C LEU A 165 -1.89 -15.34 0.72
N LYS A 166 -3.09 -15.73 1.21
CA LYS A 166 -3.63 -17.08 0.99
C LYS A 166 -3.77 -17.40 -0.51
N LYS A 167 -4.33 -16.46 -1.27
CA LYS A 167 -4.48 -16.59 -2.73
C LYS A 167 -3.12 -16.73 -3.41
N GLY A 168 -2.11 -15.98 -2.97
CA GLY A 168 -0.75 -16.08 -3.48
C GLY A 168 -0.15 -17.48 -3.33
N LEU A 169 -0.42 -18.15 -2.21
CA LEU A 169 -0.02 -19.56 -1.99
C LEU A 169 -0.71 -20.50 -2.97
N ALA A 170 -2.02 -20.33 -3.19
CA ALA A 170 -2.77 -21.14 -4.16
C ALA A 170 -2.29 -20.88 -5.61
N LEU A 171 -2.02 -19.63 -5.96
CA LEU A 171 -1.47 -19.28 -7.27
C LEU A 171 -0.07 -19.88 -7.49
N LYS A 172 0.75 -20.01 -6.45
CA LYS A 172 2.05 -20.66 -6.55
C LYS A 172 1.93 -22.11 -7.05
N GLU A 173 0.91 -22.83 -6.63
CA GLU A 173 0.67 -24.22 -7.08
C GLU A 173 0.36 -24.28 -8.58
N SER A 174 -0.46 -23.36 -9.09
CA SER A 174 -0.90 -23.36 -10.48
C SER A 174 0.10 -22.66 -11.43
N LEU A 175 0.75 -21.58 -10.96
CA LEU A 175 1.66 -20.77 -11.76
C LEU A 175 3.14 -21.18 -11.61
N GLY A 176 3.52 -21.86 -10.52
CA GLY A 176 4.89 -22.15 -10.17
C GLY A 176 5.66 -20.97 -9.53
N PHE A 177 4.97 -19.86 -9.24
CA PHE A 177 5.49 -18.70 -8.51
C PHE A 177 4.36 -18.00 -7.75
N ASN A 178 4.69 -17.20 -6.74
CA ASN A 178 3.72 -16.50 -5.91
C ASN A 178 3.70 -14.99 -6.25
N PRO A 179 2.76 -14.52 -7.07
CA PRO A 179 2.69 -13.11 -7.46
C PRO A 179 2.16 -12.18 -6.37
N LEU A 180 1.62 -12.73 -5.28
CA LEU A 180 1.08 -12.01 -4.14
C LEU A 180 1.94 -12.20 -2.87
N LYS A 181 3.22 -12.48 -3.04
CA LYS A 181 4.21 -12.43 -1.97
C LYS A 181 4.66 -10.98 -1.80
N PHE A 182 3.92 -10.20 -1.02
CA PHE A 182 4.18 -8.78 -0.79
C PHE A 182 4.62 -8.49 0.65
N GLY A 183 5.34 -7.39 0.85
CA GLY A 183 5.59 -6.77 2.14
C GLY A 183 4.43 -5.86 2.53
N LEU A 184 4.24 -5.65 3.83
CA LEU A 184 3.13 -4.88 4.39
C LEU A 184 3.62 -3.49 4.78
N MET A 185 2.95 -2.45 4.29
CA MET A 185 3.18 -1.05 4.63
C MET A 185 1.94 -0.41 5.23
N ALA A 186 2.13 0.73 5.88
CA ALA A 186 1.05 1.63 6.25
C ALA A 186 1.46 3.07 6.01
N SER A 187 0.50 3.96 5.91
CA SER A 187 0.74 5.39 5.75
C SER A 187 -0.44 6.18 6.30
N THR A 188 -0.38 7.50 6.21
CA THR A 188 -1.50 8.31 6.65
C THR A 188 -2.55 8.50 5.57
N ASP A 189 -2.16 8.64 4.31
CA ASP A 189 -3.04 9.10 3.22
C ASP A 189 -3.78 10.40 3.60
N THR A 190 -3.14 11.22 4.41
CA THR A 190 -3.73 12.48 4.88
C THR A 190 -3.78 13.52 3.76
N HIS A 191 -4.82 14.35 3.79
CA HIS A 191 -5.05 15.39 2.79
C HIS A 191 -4.89 16.81 3.40
N ASN A 192 -4.13 16.91 4.48
CA ASN A 192 -3.87 18.15 5.21
C ASN A 192 -2.41 18.64 5.09
N SER A 193 -1.61 18.04 4.19
CA SER A 193 -0.18 18.35 3.98
C SER A 193 0.71 18.05 5.19
N ASN A 194 0.30 17.14 6.07
CA ASN A 194 1.04 16.73 7.25
C ASN A 194 1.28 15.19 7.26
N PRO A 195 2.08 14.66 6.33
CA PRO A 195 2.32 13.23 6.23
C PRO A 195 3.10 12.73 7.46
N GLY A 196 2.76 11.52 7.92
CA GLY A 196 3.43 10.89 9.07
C GLY A 196 3.00 11.41 10.45
N ASP A 197 2.03 12.32 10.52
CA ASP A 197 1.39 12.77 11.74
C ASP A 197 0.27 11.77 12.13
N ALA A 198 0.70 10.66 12.68
CA ALA A 198 -0.16 9.52 13.03
C ALA A 198 -0.43 9.42 14.53
N GLU A 199 -0.15 10.47 15.30
CA GLU A 199 -0.41 10.52 16.74
C GLU A 199 -1.89 10.80 17.04
N GLU A 200 -2.50 9.93 17.85
CA GLU A 200 -3.90 10.05 18.23
C GLU A 200 -4.18 11.28 19.13
N TRP A 201 -3.25 11.63 20.01
CA TRP A 201 -3.42 12.75 20.96
C TRP A 201 -3.37 14.13 20.31
N ASP A 202 -2.83 14.26 19.09
CA ASP A 202 -2.78 15.51 18.34
C ASP A 202 -3.48 15.39 16.98
N TYR A 203 -4.41 14.46 16.84
CA TYR A 203 -5.11 14.24 15.58
C TYR A 203 -5.90 15.47 15.14
N ARG A 204 -5.44 16.08 14.06
CA ARG A 204 -6.00 17.35 13.50
C ARG A 204 -6.99 17.09 12.35
N GLY A 205 -7.35 15.86 12.09
CA GLY A 205 -8.22 15.46 11.00
C GLY A 205 -7.45 15.20 9.70
N ALA A 206 -8.01 14.34 8.88
CA ALA A 206 -7.39 13.86 7.65
C ALA A 206 -7.56 14.80 6.44
N ASN A 207 -8.47 15.75 6.51
CA ASN A 207 -8.91 16.56 5.37
C ASN A 207 -8.78 18.06 5.67
N SER A 208 -7.59 18.62 5.55
CA SER A 208 -7.39 20.08 5.52
C SER A 208 -8.38 20.84 6.43
N TYR A 209 -8.98 21.94 5.93
CA TYR A 209 -9.95 22.75 6.67
C TYR A 209 -11.24 22.00 7.07
N LEU A 210 -11.62 20.94 6.36
CA LEU A 210 -12.83 20.15 6.68
C LEU A 210 -12.66 19.28 7.92
N GLY A 211 -11.46 18.78 8.16
CA GLY A 211 -11.14 17.93 9.32
C GLY A 211 -10.59 18.70 10.52
N SER A 212 -10.02 19.90 10.31
CA SER A 212 -9.33 20.64 11.36
C SER A 212 -10.23 21.10 12.53
N PRO A 213 -11.44 21.62 12.32
CA PRO A 213 -12.31 21.98 13.44
C PRO A 213 -12.75 20.75 14.23
N ALA A 214 -12.59 20.77 15.56
CA ALA A 214 -12.96 19.65 16.42
C ALA A 214 -14.43 19.22 16.25
N ASN A 215 -15.33 20.19 16.10
CA ASN A 215 -16.74 19.89 15.84
C ASN A 215 -16.98 19.10 14.57
N ASN A 216 -16.20 19.34 13.53
CA ASN A 216 -16.33 18.60 12.28
C ASN A 216 -15.87 17.14 12.43
N ARG A 217 -14.88 16.88 13.29
CA ARG A 217 -14.40 15.51 13.59
C ARG A 217 -15.39 14.70 14.41
N LEU A 218 -16.26 15.39 15.16
CA LEU A 218 -17.29 14.76 16.02
C LEU A 218 -18.62 14.50 15.30
N GLN A 219 -18.80 15.05 14.10
CA GLN A 219 -20.07 14.95 13.37
C GLN A 219 -20.06 13.79 12.36
N ASP A 220 -21.22 13.18 12.18
CA ASP A 220 -21.51 12.35 11.02
C ASP A 220 -21.63 13.26 9.79
N GLY A 221 -20.71 13.20 8.88
CA GLY A 221 -20.65 14.14 7.77
C GLY A 221 -20.21 13.53 6.46
N LEU A 222 -20.16 14.37 5.43
CA LEU A 222 -19.88 14.02 4.03
C LEU A 222 -18.60 13.21 3.80
N ARG A 223 -17.68 13.17 4.74
CA ARG A 223 -16.43 12.39 4.66
C ARG A 223 -16.19 11.51 5.89
N GLN A 224 -17.24 11.25 6.64
CA GLN A 224 -17.22 10.36 7.81
C GLN A 224 -16.03 10.62 8.76
N PRO A 225 -15.88 11.85 9.29
CA PRO A 225 -14.72 12.17 10.13
C PRO A 225 -14.63 11.32 11.40
N LYS A 226 -15.74 10.74 11.86
CA LYS A 226 -15.76 9.84 13.02
C LYS A 226 -15.13 8.45 12.75
N VAL A 227 -15.05 8.04 11.49
CA VAL A 227 -14.52 6.73 11.12
C VAL A 227 -13.13 6.84 10.48
N THR A 228 -12.60 8.06 10.34
CA THR A 228 -11.20 8.25 9.98
C THR A 228 -10.34 8.30 11.24
N ASN A 229 -9.14 7.77 11.14
CA ASN A 229 -8.15 7.71 12.21
C ASN A 229 -6.88 8.48 11.79
N PRO A 230 -5.85 8.61 12.64
CA PRO A 230 -4.61 9.28 12.26
C PRO A 230 -3.81 8.58 11.14
N GLY A 231 -4.14 7.35 10.82
CA GLY A 231 -3.42 6.54 9.85
C GLY A 231 -2.27 5.75 10.47
N GLY A 232 -1.40 5.25 9.62
CA GLY A 232 -0.29 4.41 10.00
C GLY A 232 1.06 4.94 9.56
N LEU A 233 2.09 4.19 9.87
CA LEU A 233 3.48 4.45 9.52
C LEU A 233 4.08 3.24 8.83
N ALA A 234 4.88 3.51 7.79
CA ALA A 234 5.77 2.55 7.18
C ALA A 234 7.12 2.58 7.87
N ALA A 235 7.71 1.41 8.07
CA ALA A 235 9.09 1.26 8.47
C ALA A 235 9.85 0.39 7.45
N VAL A 236 11.09 0.77 7.17
CA VAL A 236 11.96 0.09 6.20
C VAL A 236 13.26 -0.27 6.88
N TRP A 237 13.66 -1.54 6.82
CA TRP A 237 14.96 -1.99 7.25
C TRP A 237 15.97 -1.86 6.11
N ALA A 238 16.81 -0.83 6.17
CA ALA A 238 17.83 -0.55 5.19
C ALA A 238 19.19 -0.29 5.86
N PRO A 239 20.31 -0.53 5.20
CA PRO A 239 21.64 -0.30 5.77
C PRO A 239 21.92 1.20 5.99
N GLU A 240 21.30 2.06 5.22
CA GLU A 240 21.44 3.51 5.32
C GLU A 240 20.19 4.23 4.81
N ASN A 241 20.04 5.51 5.19
CA ASN A 241 18.92 6.35 4.76
C ASN A 241 19.25 7.05 3.43
N THR A 242 19.26 6.26 2.34
CA THR A 242 19.44 6.74 0.96
C THR A 242 18.36 6.18 0.06
N ARG A 243 18.08 6.83 -1.09
CA ARG A 243 17.09 6.34 -2.06
C ARG A 243 17.35 4.91 -2.48
N ASP A 244 18.58 4.60 -2.86
CA ASP A 244 18.95 3.28 -3.33
C ASP A 244 18.74 2.21 -2.26
N ALA A 245 19.26 2.45 -1.05
CA ALA A 245 19.14 1.49 0.05
C ALA A 245 17.67 1.26 0.46
N LEU A 246 16.87 2.34 0.51
CA LEU A 246 15.44 2.23 0.84
C LEU A 246 14.65 1.57 -0.29
N PHE A 247 14.91 1.92 -1.55
CA PHE A 247 14.24 1.30 -2.69
C PHE A 247 14.54 -0.20 -2.79
N ASP A 248 15.79 -0.58 -2.61
CA ASP A 248 16.22 -1.99 -2.58
C ASP A 248 15.56 -2.76 -1.45
N ALA A 249 15.50 -2.17 -0.25
CA ALA A 249 14.84 -2.80 0.90
C ALA A 249 13.33 -2.96 0.67
N MET A 250 12.66 -1.95 0.11
CA MET A 250 11.25 -2.04 -0.30
C MET A 250 11.03 -3.14 -1.35
N SER A 251 11.90 -3.22 -2.36
CA SER A 251 11.85 -4.26 -3.40
C SER A 251 12.06 -5.67 -2.83
N ARG A 252 12.90 -5.82 -1.81
CA ARG A 252 13.11 -7.07 -1.07
C ARG A 252 12.04 -7.35 -0.01
N ARG A 253 11.10 -6.41 0.23
CA ARG A 253 10.04 -6.51 1.23
C ARG A 253 10.56 -6.43 2.68
N GLU A 254 11.69 -5.81 2.90
CA GLU A 254 12.28 -5.55 4.22
C GLU A 254 11.59 -4.36 4.90
N VAL A 255 10.29 -4.51 5.09
CA VAL A 255 9.38 -3.46 5.57
C VAL A 255 8.44 -4.01 6.63
N TYR A 256 7.88 -3.13 7.45
CA TYR A 256 6.74 -3.43 8.29
C TYR A 256 5.86 -2.19 8.46
N ALA A 257 4.65 -2.41 8.97
CA ALA A 257 3.64 -1.39 9.18
C ALA A 257 3.27 -1.28 10.65
N THR A 258 2.89 -0.07 11.07
CA THR A 258 2.22 0.16 12.36
C THR A 258 1.00 1.04 12.18
N SER A 259 0.08 1.00 13.11
CA SER A 259 -1.10 1.88 13.15
C SER A 259 -0.81 3.25 13.80
N GLY A 260 0.44 3.73 13.69
CA GLY A 260 0.88 5.04 14.20
C GLY A 260 1.97 4.98 15.25
N THR A 261 2.08 3.87 15.96
CA THR A 261 3.12 3.69 16.99
C THR A 261 4.50 3.51 16.35
N ARG A 262 5.52 4.22 16.86
CA ARG A 262 6.91 4.14 16.37
C ARG A 262 7.68 3.00 17.02
N LEU A 263 7.23 1.77 16.81
CA LEU A 263 7.89 0.55 17.26
C LEU A 263 9.05 0.20 16.32
N SER A 264 10.12 -0.36 16.88
CA SER A 264 11.19 -1.00 16.12
C SER A 264 11.04 -2.50 16.27
N LEU A 265 10.57 -3.17 15.21
CA LEU A 265 10.19 -4.57 15.22
C LEU A 265 10.91 -5.35 14.12
N ARG A 266 11.44 -6.53 14.47
CA ARG A 266 11.82 -7.56 13.50
C ARG A 266 11.17 -8.88 13.86
N LEU A 267 10.63 -9.57 12.86
CA LEU A 267 10.05 -10.90 13.00
C LEU A 267 10.74 -11.86 12.01
N PHE A 268 11.22 -12.98 12.52
CA PHE A 268 11.78 -14.05 11.72
C PHE A 268 10.96 -15.31 11.94
N GLY A 269 10.63 -15.99 10.86
CA GLY A 269 9.86 -17.23 10.89
C GLY A 269 10.49 -18.28 9.96
N GLY A 270 10.71 -19.48 10.47
CA GLY A 270 11.27 -20.60 9.70
C GLY A 270 11.30 -21.89 10.50
N ALA A 271 11.40 -23.03 9.81
CA ALA A 271 11.44 -24.36 10.44
C ALA A 271 12.77 -24.63 11.16
N ASP A 272 13.88 -24.07 10.65
CA ASP A 272 15.24 -24.37 11.07
C ASP A 272 16.01 -23.12 11.51
N LEU A 273 15.31 -22.15 12.17
CA LEU A 273 15.96 -20.95 12.65
C LEU A 273 16.88 -21.29 13.83
N PRO A 274 18.12 -20.76 13.86
CA PRO A 274 19.01 -20.89 15.02
C PRO A 274 18.38 -20.25 16.28
N SER A 275 18.60 -20.88 17.43
CA SER A 275 18.06 -20.36 18.71
C SER A 275 18.73 -19.06 19.17
N ASP A 276 19.89 -18.73 18.61
CA ASP A 276 20.70 -17.55 18.90
C ASP A 276 20.65 -16.49 17.80
N LEU A 277 19.66 -16.57 16.91
CA LEU A 277 19.51 -15.66 15.76
C LEU A 277 19.50 -14.17 16.19
N THR A 278 18.94 -13.87 17.33
CA THR A 278 18.86 -12.50 17.86
C THR A 278 20.18 -12.01 18.46
N ASP A 279 21.10 -12.93 18.81
CA ASP A 279 22.34 -12.60 19.52
C ASP A 279 23.52 -12.38 18.55
N THR A 280 23.38 -12.82 17.31
CA THR A 280 24.51 -12.82 16.37
C THR A 280 24.77 -11.44 15.72
N GLY A 281 23.90 -10.46 15.90
CA GLY A 281 24.00 -9.15 15.24
C GLY A 281 23.87 -9.22 13.70
N ASP A 282 23.72 -10.41 13.14
CA ASP A 282 23.67 -10.70 11.70
C ASP A 282 22.21 -10.97 11.26
N LEU A 283 21.34 -10.06 11.66
CA LEU A 283 19.90 -10.12 11.41
C LEU A 283 19.58 -9.73 9.95
N GLY A 284 19.90 -10.54 9.00
CA GLY A 284 19.57 -10.21 7.60
C GLY A 284 20.27 -11.03 6.53
N ARG A 285 20.91 -12.11 6.92
CA ARG A 285 21.52 -13.07 5.99
C ARG A 285 20.72 -14.35 5.88
#